data_5235f2744ccec91018b1a872754f6943
#
_entry.id   5235f2744ccec91018b1a872754f6943
#
_cell.length_a   1.000
_cell.length_b   1.000
_cell.length_c   1.000
_cell.angle_alpha   90.00
_cell.angle_beta   90.00
_cell.angle_gamma   90.00
#
_symmetry.space_group_name_H-M   'P 1'
#
loop_
_entity.id
_entity.type
_entity.pdbx_description
1 polymer ?
#
loop_
_entity_poly.entity_id
_entity_poly.type
_entity_poly.pdbx_seq_one_letter_code
_entity_poly.pdbx_strand_id
1 'polypeptide(L)' 'MTFQSIQLNNGKVLSGDMIGELVTDIVNKFSESGLSCEEAKIVLENTKDILGEFSTVQKIV' A
#
# COMPACT_ATOMS: atom_id res chain seq x y z
N MET A 1 -0.40 9.96 11.70
CA MET A 1 0.93 9.45 11.30
C MET A 1 1.50 10.31 10.18
N THR A 2 2.78 10.60 10.28
CA THR A 2 3.46 11.41 9.28
C THR A 2 4.47 10.55 8.54
N PHE A 3 4.47 10.63 7.23
CA PHE A 3 5.39 9.89 6.39
C PHE A 3 6.27 10.84 5.61
N GLN A 4 7.52 10.48 5.42
CA GLN A 4 8.44 11.24 4.62
C GLN A 4 8.23 10.92 3.15
N SER A 5 8.41 11.93 2.30
CA SER A 5 8.41 11.72 0.87
C SER A 5 9.64 10.91 0.46
N ILE A 6 9.46 10.05 -0.54
CA ILE A 6 10.51 9.16 -1.03
C ILE A 6 10.81 9.50 -2.48
N GLN A 7 12.08 9.75 -2.77
CA GLN A 7 12.51 9.98 -4.14
C GLN A 7 12.83 8.63 -4.79
N LEU A 8 12.21 8.38 -5.94
CA LEU A 8 12.39 7.13 -6.65
C LEU A 8 13.52 7.25 -7.67
N ASN A 9 14.07 6.11 -8.08
CA ASN A 9 15.20 6.06 -9.02
C ASN A 9 14.87 6.66 -10.38
N ASN A 10 13.60 6.70 -10.75
CA ASN A 10 13.17 7.25 -12.04
C ASN A 10 12.94 8.77 -12.00
N GLY A 11 13.35 9.43 -10.92
CA GLY A 11 13.20 10.87 -10.77
C GLY A 11 11.88 11.32 -10.20
N LYS A 12 10.92 10.41 -9.99
CA LYS A 12 9.64 10.75 -9.38
C LYS A 12 9.77 10.81 -7.87
N VAL A 13 8.87 11.57 -7.26
CA VAL A 13 8.78 11.66 -5.79
C VAL A 13 7.43 11.10 -5.37
N LEU A 14 7.46 10.16 -4.43
CA LEU A 14 6.25 9.66 -3.80
C LEU A 14 6.04 10.49 -2.53
N SER A 15 5.00 11.33 -2.51
CA SER A 15 4.79 12.26 -1.41
C SER A 15 4.39 11.52 -0.13
N GLY A 16 4.90 12.02 1.00
CA GLY A 16 4.54 11.45 2.30
C GLY A 16 3.06 11.58 2.60
N ASP A 17 2.41 12.65 2.12
CA ASP A 17 0.98 12.84 2.30
C ASP A 17 0.18 11.76 1.57
N MET A 18 0.59 11.43 0.35
CA MET A 18 -0.07 10.37 -0.41
C MET A 18 0.15 9.01 0.25
N ILE A 19 1.37 8.75 0.73
CA ILE A 19 1.66 7.51 1.46
C ILE A 19 0.74 7.39 2.67
N GLY A 20 0.64 8.46 3.46
CA GLY A 20 -0.19 8.46 4.66
C GLY A 20 -1.67 8.23 4.35
N GLU A 21 -2.17 8.89 3.30
CA GLU A 21 -3.56 8.73 2.89
C GLU A 21 -3.87 7.29 2.46
N LEU A 22 -2.98 6.70 1.64
CA LEU A 22 -3.18 5.33 1.18
C LEU A 22 -3.03 4.33 2.30
N VAL A 23 -2.06 4.52 3.20
CA VAL A 23 -1.90 3.64 4.36
C VAL A 23 -3.16 3.68 5.23
N THR A 24 -3.70 4.87 5.46
CA THR A 24 -4.92 5.03 6.25
C THR A 24 -6.10 4.29 5.60
N ASP A 25 -6.26 4.44 4.28
CA ASP A 25 -7.32 3.77 3.54
C ASP A 25 -7.19 2.25 3.63
N ILE A 26 -5.97 1.73 3.51
CA ILE A 26 -5.70 0.29 3.59
C ILE A 26 -6.02 -0.23 4.99
N VAL A 27 -5.58 0.45 6.04
CA VAL A 27 -5.82 0.04 7.42
C VAL A 27 -7.33 0.05 7.70
N ASN A 28 -8.04 1.08 7.24
CA ASN A 28 -9.48 1.16 7.43
C ASN A 28 -10.19 0.02 6.70
N LYS A 29 -9.72 -0.35 5.52
CA LYS A 29 -10.29 -1.47 4.77
C LYS A 29 -10.10 -2.78 5.51
N PHE A 30 -8.92 -2.99 6.10
CA PHE A 30 -8.67 -4.17 6.92
C PHE A 30 -9.59 -4.20 8.14
N SER A 31 -9.79 -3.06 8.78
CA SER A 31 -10.68 -2.96 9.93
C SER A 31 -12.12 -3.31 9.56
N GLU A 32 -12.59 -2.80 8.43
CA GLU A 32 -13.94 -3.11 7.93
C GLU A 32 -14.10 -4.58 7.60
N SER A 33 -13.04 -5.24 7.19
CA SER A 33 -13.06 -6.66 6.86
C SER A 33 -12.92 -7.56 8.08
N GLY A 34 -12.69 -6.98 9.26
CA GLY A 34 -12.57 -7.74 10.51
C GLY A 34 -11.29 -8.54 10.64
N LEU A 35 -10.22 -8.12 9.95
CA LEU A 35 -8.96 -8.86 9.96
C LEU A 35 -8.16 -8.57 11.21
N SER A 36 -7.46 -9.61 11.71
CA SER A 36 -6.44 -9.44 12.73
C SER A 36 -5.18 -8.81 12.11
N CYS A 37 -4.26 -8.35 12.96
CA CYS A 37 -2.99 -7.80 12.48
C CYS A 37 -2.19 -8.81 11.67
N GLU A 38 -2.18 -10.08 12.10
CA GLU A 38 -1.48 -11.12 11.38
C GLU A 38 -2.11 -11.40 10.02
N GLU A 39 -3.44 -11.44 9.98
CA GLU A 39 -4.15 -11.64 8.72
C GLU A 39 -3.90 -10.48 7.76
N ALA A 40 -3.89 -9.25 8.27
CA ALA A 40 -3.59 -8.09 7.46
C ALA A 40 -2.19 -8.15 6.86
N LYS A 41 -1.20 -8.62 7.63
CA LYS A 41 0.16 -8.78 7.14
C LYS A 41 0.24 -9.80 6.02
N ILE A 42 -0.51 -10.89 6.13
CA ILE A 42 -0.57 -11.91 5.07
C ILE A 42 -1.14 -11.31 3.79
N VAL A 43 -2.22 -10.53 3.90
CA VAL A 43 -2.82 -9.86 2.75
C VAL A 43 -1.82 -8.91 2.10
N LEU A 44 -1.07 -8.15 2.91
CA LEU A 44 -0.06 -7.23 2.39
C LEU A 44 1.05 -7.96 1.65
N GLU A 45 1.50 -9.11 2.14
CA GLU A 45 2.52 -9.90 1.46
C GLU A 45 2.02 -10.40 0.11
N ASN A 46 0.79 -10.89 0.05
CA ASN A 46 0.20 -11.35 -1.21
C ASN A 46 0.02 -10.17 -2.18
N THR A 47 -0.36 -9.00 -1.67
CA THR A 47 -0.49 -7.79 -2.49
C THR A 47 0.85 -7.40 -3.09
N LYS A 48 1.90 -7.46 -2.29
CA LYS A 48 3.26 -7.14 -2.73
C LYS A 48 3.70 -8.08 -3.86
N ASP A 49 3.40 -9.35 -3.75
CA ASP A 49 3.76 -10.35 -4.76
C ASP A 49 3.06 -10.05 -6.08
N ILE A 50 1.77 -9.69 -6.03
CA ILE A 50 1.01 -9.35 -7.24
C ILE A 50 1.56 -8.07 -7.88
N LEU A 51 1.88 -7.06 -7.08
CA LEU A 51 2.44 -5.81 -7.61
C LEU A 51 3.77 -6.03 -8.30
N GLY A 52 4.53 -7.03 -7.88
CA GLY A 52 5.80 -7.37 -8.52
C GLY A 52 5.66 -7.89 -9.94
N GLU A 53 4.45 -8.29 -10.36
CA GLU A 53 4.19 -8.80 -11.70
C GLU A 53 3.82 -7.70 -12.69
N PHE A 54 3.57 -6.47 -12.21
CA PHE A 54 3.14 -5.37 -13.07
C PHE A 54 4.16 -4.23 -13.05
N SER A 55 4.33 -3.57 -14.20
CA SER A 55 5.14 -2.35 -14.25
C SER A 55 4.37 -1.14 -13.74
N THR A 56 3.04 -1.18 -13.81
CA THR A 56 2.14 -0.18 -13.23
C THR A 56 1.00 -0.91 -12.54
N VAL A 57 0.41 -0.26 -11.52
CA VAL A 57 -0.71 -0.85 -10.81
C VAL A 57 -1.92 -0.94 -11.73
N GLN A 58 -2.50 -2.13 -11.83
CA GLN A 58 -3.66 -2.39 -12.65
C GLN A 58 -4.81 -2.87 -11.78
N LYS A 59 -6.01 -2.58 -12.24
CA LYS A 59 -7.21 -3.01 -11.54
C LYS A 59 -7.40 -4.52 -11.69
N ILE A 60 -7.66 -5.17 -10.57
CA ILE A 60 -8.01 -6.59 -10.54
C ILE A 60 -9.53 -6.70 -10.51
N VAL A 61 -10.07 -7.50 -11.42
CA VAL A 61 -11.52 -7.68 -11.53
C VAL A 61 -11.91 -9.07 -11.16
#